data_18ad880dd219286028a6a893718cf3d7
#
_entry.id   18ad880dd219286028a6a893718cf3d7
#
_cell.length_a   1.000
_cell.length_b   1.000
_cell.length_c   1.000
_cell.angle_alpha   90.00
_cell.angle_beta   90.00
_cell.angle_gamma   90.00
#
_symmetry.space_group_name_H-M   'P 1'
#
loop_
_entity.id
_entity.type
_entity.pdbx_description
1 polymer ?
#
loop_
_entity_poly.entity_id
_entity_poly.type
_entity_poly.pdbx_seq_one_letter_code
_entity_poly.pdbx_strand_id
1 'polypeptide(L)'
;KVYRSQSGWSAWWLLWQNGAELARWPVTKPDARHVIASGAEGTADYYAKRDGIYLEAGKSGIVAMEVQSVETVQDYVRLMTFLQTHASVKNTVVRSVSAENVDLNVDLKSGVNSFRGLMRSSTVLQPLGQSTKSTSGIQSSVNSTETTNEALVLERFALKK
;
A
#
# COMPACT_ATOMS: atom_id res chain seq x y z
N LYS A 1 -21.22 -17.46 -20.83
CA LYS A 1 -21.58 -18.31 -21.97
C LYS A 1 -20.36 -18.48 -22.85
N VAL A 2 -19.95 -19.74 -23.11
CA VAL A 2 -18.82 -20.09 -23.99
C VAL A 2 -19.39 -20.68 -25.27
N TYR A 3 -18.90 -20.28 -26.41
CA TYR A 3 -19.36 -20.76 -27.72
C TYR A 3 -18.20 -20.76 -28.74
N ARG A 4 -18.34 -21.60 -29.78
CA ARG A 4 -17.39 -21.66 -30.89
C ARG A 4 -17.77 -20.61 -31.95
N SER A 5 -16.78 -19.82 -32.36
CA SER A 5 -16.91 -18.82 -33.44
C SER A 5 -16.00 -19.19 -34.60
N GLN A 6 -16.08 -18.45 -35.69
CA GLN A 6 -15.20 -18.66 -36.88
C GLN A 6 -13.72 -18.40 -36.54
N SER A 7 -13.44 -17.54 -35.57
CA SER A 7 -12.09 -17.16 -35.12
C SER A 7 -11.59 -17.97 -33.93
N GLY A 8 -12.32 -19.01 -33.51
CA GLY A 8 -11.96 -19.82 -32.35
C GLY A 8 -13.10 -19.93 -31.32
N TRP A 9 -12.73 -20.01 -30.06
CA TRP A 9 -13.68 -20.06 -28.95
C TRP A 9 -13.84 -18.68 -28.33
N SER A 10 -15.08 -18.29 -28.09
CA SER A 10 -15.42 -16.97 -27.53
C SER A 10 -16.28 -17.09 -26.29
N ALA A 11 -16.12 -16.17 -25.38
CA ALA A 11 -16.95 -16.04 -24.19
C ALA A 11 -17.16 -14.59 -23.79
N TRP A 12 -18.24 -14.39 -23.03
CA TRP A 12 -18.47 -13.21 -22.22
C TRP A 12 -18.41 -13.64 -20.76
N TRP A 13 -17.52 -13.00 -20.04
CA TRP A 13 -17.37 -13.19 -18.59
C TRP A 13 -18.08 -12.06 -17.86
N LEU A 14 -18.78 -12.40 -16.78
CA LEU A 14 -19.42 -11.47 -15.87
C LEU A 14 -18.97 -11.79 -14.46
N LEU A 15 -18.50 -10.79 -13.77
CA LEU A 15 -18.16 -10.87 -12.36
C LEU A 15 -19.29 -10.25 -11.53
N TRP A 16 -19.91 -11.05 -10.68
CA TRP A 16 -20.99 -10.64 -9.82
C TRP A 16 -20.60 -10.78 -8.34
N GLN A 17 -21.00 -9.81 -7.54
CA GLN A 17 -20.83 -9.87 -6.08
C GLN A 17 -22.02 -9.18 -5.42
N ASN A 18 -22.63 -9.82 -4.40
CA ASN A 18 -23.77 -9.28 -3.63
C ASN A 18 -24.93 -8.76 -4.50
N GLY A 19 -25.23 -9.46 -5.60
CA GLY A 19 -26.34 -9.08 -6.48
C GLY A 19 -26.04 -7.95 -7.47
N ALA A 20 -24.81 -7.45 -7.53
CA ALA A 20 -24.38 -6.41 -8.46
C ALA A 20 -23.33 -6.92 -9.44
N GLU A 21 -23.40 -6.45 -10.69
CA GLU A 21 -22.36 -6.70 -11.69
C GLU A 21 -21.16 -5.78 -11.41
N LEU A 22 -20.00 -6.39 -11.18
CA LEU A 22 -18.76 -5.67 -10.89
C LEU A 22 -17.94 -5.40 -12.15
N ALA A 23 -17.90 -6.37 -13.07
CA ALA A 23 -17.15 -6.26 -14.31
C ALA A 23 -17.69 -7.19 -15.38
N ARG A 24 -17.40 -6.85 -16.64
CA ARG A 24 -17.73 -7.65 -17.83
C ARG A 24 -16.62 -7.53 -18.84
N TRP A 25 -16.19 -8.66 -19.40
CA TRP A 25 -15.19 -8.65 -20.48
C TRP A 25 -15.43 -9.76 -21.50
N PRO A 26 -15.23 -9.46 -22.80
CA PRO A 26 -15.22 -10.46 -23.85
C PRO A 26 -13.84 -11.12 -23.95
N VAL A 27 -13.80 -12.35 -24.43
CA VAL A 27 -12.56 -13.04 -24.75
C VAL A 27 -12.76 -13.93 -25.97
N THR A 28 -11.73 -14.01 -26.82
CA THR A 28 -11.63 -14.97 -27.91
C THR A 28 -10.25 -15.61 -27.90
N LYS A 29 -10.18 -16.93 -27.89
CA LYS A 29 -8.95 -17.72 -27.86
C LYS A 29 -9.05 -18.89 -28.86
N PRO A 30 -7.91 -19.45 -29.31
CA PRO A 30 -7.92 -20.58 -30.24
C PRO A 30 -8.62 -21.84 -29.69
N ASP A 31 -8.58 -22.06 -28.38
CA ASP A 31 -9.18 -23.23 -27.73
C ASP A 31 -10.00 -22.89 -26.49
N ALA A 32 -10.86 -23.83 -26.08
CA ALA A 32 -11.80 -23.66 -24.98
C ALA A 32 -11.12 -23.56 -23.61
N ARG A 33 -9.97 -24.21 -23.41
CA ARG A 33 -9.26 -24.19 -22.13
C ARG A 33 -8.75 -22.78 -21.82
N HIS A 34 -8.15 -22.11 -22.80
CA HIS A 34 -7.66 -20.74 -22.64
C HIS A 34 -8.82 -19.74 -22.48
N VAL A 35 -9.98 -19.98 -23.10
CA VAL A 35 -11.18 -19.18 -22.84
C VAL A 35 -11.64 -19.34 -21.38
N ILE A 36 -11.66 -20.56 -20.86
CA ILE A 36 -12.07 -20.82 -19.47
C ILE A 36 -11.06 -20.19 -18.49
N ALA A 37 -9.75 -20.40 -18.72
CA ALA A 37 -8.69 -19.81 -17.90
C ALA A 37 -8.77 -18.28 -17.83
N SER A 38 -9.11 -17.62 -18.95
CA SER A 38 -9.26 -16.15 -19.01
C SER A 38 -10.36 -15.60 -18.10
N GLY A 39 -11.31 -16.40 -17.67
CA GLY A 39 -12.30 -16.01 -16.66
C GLY A 39 -11.65 -15.82 -15.29
N ALA A 40 -10.80 -16.77 -14.87
CA ALA A 40 -10.05 -16.68 -13.62
C ALA A 40 -9.01 -15.55 -13.67
N GLU A 41 -8.26 -15.44 -14.78
CA GLU A 41 -7.28 -14.37 -15.01
C GLU A 41 -7.93 -12.98 -14.94
N GLY A 42 -9.01 -12.76 -15.65
CA GLY A 42 -9.73 -11.47 -15.65
C GLY A 42 -10.34 -11.15 -14.29
N THR A 43 -10.77 -12.16 -13.52
CA THR A 43 -11.23 -11.97 -12.14
C THR A 43 -10.07 -11.56 -11.23
N ALA A 44 -8.91 -12.24 -11.33
CA ALA A 44 -7.71 -11.90 -10.60
C ALA A 44 -7.24 -10.47 -10.92
N ASP A 45 -7.23 -10.10 -12.22
CA ASP A 45 -6.88 -8.77 -12.68
C ASP A 45 -7.84 -7.68 -12.16
N TYR A 46 -9.14 -7.98 -12.13
CA TYR A 46 -10.14 -7.05 -11.57
C TYR A 46 -9.86 -6.76 -10.09
N TYR A 47 -9.67 -7.81 -9.29
CA TYR A 47 -9.38 -7.64 -7.87
C TYR A 47 -7.99 -7.05 -7.64
N ALA A 48 -7.00 -7.40 -8.44
CA ALA A 48 -5.69 -6.76 -8.38
C ALA A 48 -5.76 -5.26 -8.67
N LYS A 49 -6.57 -4.83 -9.63
CA LYS A 49 -6.77 -3.40 -9.93
C LYS A 49 -7.59 -2.67 -8.87
N ARG A 50 -8.60 -3.30 -8.30
CA ARG A 50 -9.48 -2.69 -7.31
C ARG A 50 -8.85 -2.66 -5.92
N ASP A 51 -8.32 -3.79 -5.49
CA ASP A 51 -7.81 -4.02 -4.14
C ASP A 51 -6.30 -4.19 -4.12
N GLY A 52 -5.71 -4.37 -5.31
CA GLY A 52 -4.28 -4.55 -5.48
C GLY A 52 -3.54 -3.28 -5.14
N ILE A 53 -2.63 -3.44 -4.24
CA ILE A 53 -1.63 -2.45 -3.97
C ILE A 53 -0.72 -2.46 -5.18
N TYR A 54 -0.83 -1.44 -6.03
CA TYR A 54 0.15 -1.22 -7.08
C TYR A 54 1.49 -1.01 -6.39
N LEU A 55 2.30 -2.04 -6.37
CA LEU A 55 3.71 -1.89 -6.11
C LEU A 55 4.22 -1.06 -7.29
N GLU A 56 4.33 0.26 -7.10
CA GLU A 56 5.08 1.08 -8.04
C GLU A 56 6.49 0.50 -8.08
N ALA A 57 6.74 -0.30 -9.11
CA ALA A 57 8.02 -0.91 -9.31
C ALA A 57 9.07 0.21 -9.41
N GLY A 58 9.94 0.32 -8.41
CA GLY A 58 11.17 1.04 -8.54
C GLY A 58 11.37 2.32 -7.74
N LYS A 59 10.42 2.82 -6.97
CA LYS A 59 10.71 3.93 -6.04
C LYS A 59 10.60 3.45 -4.59
N SER A 60 11.71 2.88 -4.08
CA SER A 60 11.90 2.79 -2.64
C SER A 60 11.86 4.21 -2.07
N GLY A 61 11.12 4.43 -1.02
CA GLY A 61 10.98 5.72 -0.38
C GLY A 61 11.09 5.60 1.14
N ILE A 62 11.54 6.65 1.78
CA ILE A 62 11.49 6.78 3.23
C ILE A 62 10.24 7.56 3.60
N VAL A 63 9.41 6.99 4.46
CA VAL A 63 8.21 7.64 5.01
C VAL A 63 8.50 8.02 6.44
N ALA A 64 8.32 9.30 6.76
CA ALA A 64 8.26 9.76 8.14
C ALA A 64 6.87 9.44 8.69
N MET A 65 6.81 8.76 9.82
CA MET A 65 5.59 8.22 10.41
C MET A 65 5.52 8.58 11.90
N GLU A 66 4.39 9.11 12.34
CA GLU A 66 4.06 9.34 13.74
C GLU A 66 2.97 8.34 14.12
N VAL A 67 3.22 7.54 15.15
CA VAL A 67 2.24 6.61 15.69
C VAL A 67 1.83 7.04 17.09
N GLN A 68 0.55 7.34 17.26
CA GLN A 68 -0.07 7.74 18.52
C GLN A 68 -0.65 6.53 19.27
N SER A 69 -0.96 6.73 20.53
CA SER A 69 -1.54 5.71 21.44
C SER A 69 -0.61 4.52 21.69
N VAL A 70 0.70 4.78 21.73
CA VAL A 70 1.73 3.82 22.15
C VAL A 70 2.07 4.12 23.62
N GLU A 71 1.29 3.57 24.55
CA GLU A 71 1.36 3.91 25.98
C GLU A 71 2.17 2.90 26.79
N THR A 72 2.33 1.68 26.27
CA THR A 72 3.02 0.59 26.98
C THR A 72 4.17 0.01 26.16
N VAL A 73 5.08 -0.67 26.83
CA VAL A 73 6.15 -1.45 26.16
C VAL A 73 5.55 -2.52 25.24
N GLN A 74 4.41 -3.10 25.60
CA GLN A 74 3.73 -4.10 24.78
C GLN A 74 3.20 -3.49 23.51
N ASP A 75 2.65 -2.27 23.56
CA ASP A 75 2.20 -1.52 22.38
C ASP A 75 3.38 -1.22 21.45
N TYR A 76 4.50 -0.81 22.00
CA TYR A 76 5.72 -0.57 21.24
C TYR A 76 6.23 -1.85 20.56
N VAL A 77 6.30 -2.95 21.28
CA VAL A 77 6.73 -4.25 20.71
C VAL A 77 5.76 -4.70 19.60
N ARG A 78 4.46 -4.56 19.83
CA ARG A 78 3.43 -4.89 18.82
C ARG A 78 3.58 -4.04 17.57
N LEU A 79 3.80 -2.74 17.71
CA LEU A 79 4.06 -1.82 16.60
C LEU A 79 5.31 -2.22 15.82
N MET A 80 6.42 -2.42 16.49
CA MET A 80 7.69 -2.76 15.87
C MET A 80 7.64 -4.13 15.18
N THR A 81 7.04 -5.13 15.80
CA THR A 81 6.84 -6.45 15.21
C THR A 81 5.98 -6.35 13.96
N PHE A 82 4.88 -5.60 13.99
CA PHE A 82 4.02 -5.37 12.85
C PHE A 82 4.80 -4.75 11.67
N LEU A 83 5.56 -3.68 11.91
CA LEU A 83 6.32 -3.02 10.85
C LEU A 83 7.43 -3.90 10.31
N GLN A 84 8.18 -4.60 11.15
CA GLN A 84 9.30 -5.46 10.74
C GLN A 84 8.85 -6.71 9.97
N THR A 85 7.68 -7.25 10.29
CA THR A 85 7.13 -8.42 9.58
C THR A 85 6.37 -8.04 8.31
N HIS A 86 6.12 -6.74 8.10
CA HIS A 86 5.35 -6.29 6.95
C HIS A 86 6.14 -6.39 5.65
N ALA A 87 5.58 -7.07 4.63
CA ALA A 87 6.27 -7.38 3.38
C ALA A 87 6.80 -6.16 2.61
N SER A 88 6.12 -5.01 2.70
CA SER A 88 6.51 -3.76 2.03
C SER A 88 7.54 -2.93 2.78
N VAL A 89 7.88 -3.30 4.03
CA VAL A 89 8.88 -2.60 4.84
C VAL A 89 10.23 -3.27 4.67
N LYS A 90 11.26 -2.46 4.42
CA LYS A 90 12.65 -2.90 4.32
C LYS A 90 13.37 -2.72 5.65
N ASN A 91 13.19 -1.54 6.26
CA ASN A 91 13.80 -1.18 7.53
C ASN A 91 12.95 -0.15 8.27
N THR A 92 13.07 -0.11 9.59
CA THR A 92 12.38 0.86 10.45
C THR A 92 13.39 1.46 11.43
N VAL A 93 13.49 2.78 11.46
CA VAL A 93 14.38 3.52 12.35
C VAL A 93 13.53 4.40 13.25
N VAL A 94 13.64 4.21 14.55
CA VAL A 94 12.99 5.06 15.57
C VAL A 94 13.76 6.38 15.65
N ARG A 95 13.05 7.50 15.51
CA ARG A 95 13.60 8.86 15.63
C ARG A 95 13.43 9.42 17.00
N SER A 96 12.22 9.30 17.54
CA SER A 96 11.90 9.74 18.90
C SER A 96 10.80 8.90 19.51
N VAL A 97 10.80 8.81 20.82
CA VAL A 97 9.75 8.18 21.61
C VAL A 97 9.33 9.18 22.66
N SER A 98 8.04 9.46 22.77
CA SER A 98 7.42 10.27 23.80
C SER A 98 6.43 9.42 24.61
N ALA A 99 5.77 10.02 25.59
CA ALA A 99 4.83 9.29 26.45
C ALA A 99 3.64 8.66 25.69
N GLU A 100 3.25 9.25 24.54
CA GLU A 100 2.05 8.87 23.80
C GLU A 100 2.33 8.58 22.32
N ASN A 101 3.52 8.97 21.80
CA ASN A 101 3.83 8.94 20.39
C ASN A 101 5.20 8.33 20.13
N VAL A 102 5.30 7.64 18.99
CA VAL A 102 6.57 7.14 18.46
C VAL A 102 6.75 7.70 17.06
N ASP A 103 7.84 8.43 16.82
CA ASP A 103 8.23 8.93 15.50
C ASP A 103 9.22 7.95 14.85
N LEU A 104 8.92 7.55 13.64
CA LEU A 104 9.65 6.53 12.91
C LEU A 104 10.00 7.03 11.50
N ASN A 105 11.14 6.57 10.99
CA ASN A 105 11.41 6.54 9.55
C ASN A 105 11.27 5.09 9.08
N VAL A 106 10.38 4.87 8.14
CA VAL A 106 10.13 3.56 7.54
C VAL A 106 10.67 3.56 6.12
N ASP A 107 11.69 2.75 5.88
CA ASP A 107 12.23 2.50 4.53
C ASP A 107 11.38 1.43 3.85
N LEU A 108 10.83 1.78 2.70
CA LEU A 108 9.88 0.93 1.97
C LEU A 108 10.56 0.21 0.81
N LYS A 109 10.18 -1.04 0.59
CA LYS A 109 10.52 -1.81 -0.62
C LYS A 109 9.67 -1.40 -1.82
N SER A 110 8.50 -0.83 -1.55
CA SER A 110 7.50 -0.40 -2.54
C SER A 110 7.20 1.09 -2.35
N GLY A 111 6.51 1.69 -3.33
CA GLY A 111 6.14 3.10 -3.28
C GLY A 111 5.27 3.48 -2.07
N VAL A 112 5.33 4.74 -1.68
CA VAL A 112 4.60 5.32 -0.54
C VAL A 112 3.08 5.12 -0.66
N ASN A 113 2.53 5.22 -1.87
CA ASN A 113 1.09 5.05 -2.11
C ASN A 113 0.63 3.62 -1.82
N SER A 114 1.45 2.63 -2.19
CA SER A 114 1.20 1.22 -1.87
C SER A 114 1.20 0.98 -0.36
N PHE A 115 2.15 1.57 0.35
CA PHE A 115 2.21 1.50 1.80
C PHE A 115 0.99 2.14 2.46
N ARG A 116 0.55 3.32 2.00
CA ARG A 116 -0.69 3.97 2.49
C ARG A 116 -1.93 3.11 2.29
N GLY A 117 -2.04 2.47 1.12
CA GLY A 117 -3.14 1.54 0.84
C GLY A 117 -3.18 0.38 1.83
N LEU A 118 -2.02 -0.22 2.11
CA LEU A 118 -1.87 -1.30 3.10
C LEU A 118 -2.25 -0.86 4.51
N MET A 119 -1.80 0.31 4.92
CA MET A 119 -2.08 0.84 6.26
C MET A 119 -3.56 1.12 6.48
N ARG A 120 -4.32 1.50 5.44
CA ARG A 120 -5.79 1.68 5.54
C ARG A 120 -6.54 0.40 5.89
N SER A 121 -6.08 -0.74 5.41
CA SER A 121 -6.66 -2.07 5.69
C SER A 121 -6.03 -2.77 6.89
N SER A 122 -5.07 -2.13 7.56
CA SER A 122 -4.37 -2.70 8.70
C SER A 122 -5.30 -2.93 9.90
N THR A 123 -5.12 -4.06 10.57
CA THR A 123 -5.78 -4.38 11.84
C THR A 123 -5.06 -3.77 13.05
N VAL A 124 -3.81 -3.31 12.88
CA VAL A 124 -2.94 -2.80 13.95
C VAL A 124 -2.90 -1.28 13.97
N LEU A 125 -2.91 -0.64 12.80
CA LEU A 125 -2.82 0.81 12.67
C LEU A 125 -4.08 1.40 12.07
N GLN A 126 -4.48 2.57 12.56
CA GLN A 126 -5.56 3.38 12.00
C GLN A 126 -4.98 4.68 11.47
N PRO A 127 -5.22 5.05 10.20
CA PRO A 127 -4.74 6.31 9.66
C PRO A 127 -5.48 7.50 10.28
N LEU A 128 -4.72 8.51 10.70
CA LEU A 128 -5.23 9.78 11.24
C LEU A 128 -5.11 10.92 10.22
N GLY A 129 -4.42 10.70 9.10
CA GLY A 129 -4.19 11.70 8.06
C GLY A 129 -2.72 12.10 7.94
N GLN A 130 -2.48 13.19 7.23
CA GLN A 130 -1.14 13.72 6.97
C GLN A 130 -0.95 15.04 7.70
N SER A 131 0.25 15.28 8.20
CA SER A 131 0.67 16.58 8.73
C SER A 131 1.95 17.01 8.02
N THR A 132 2.04 18.26 7.64
CA THR A 132 3.28 18.86 7.16
C THR A 132 4.00 19.49 8.35
N LYS A 133 5.05 18.85 8.83
CA LYS A 133 5.95 19.48 9.82
C LYS A 133 6.98 20.30 9.05
N SER A 134 6.87 21.62 9.13
CA SER A 134 7.97 22.52 8.75
C SER A 134 9.11 22.29 9.74
N THR A 135 10.22 21.75 9.29
CA THR A 135 11.43 21.65 10.11
C THR A 135 12.09 23.04 10.18
N SER A 136 11.65 23.86 11.14
CA SER A 136 12.42 25.04 11.54
C SER A 136 13.54 24.58 12.47
N GLY A 137 14.79 24.76 12.01
CA GLY A 137 15.96 24.80 12.86
C GLY A 137 16.86 23.58 12.83
N ILE A 138 17.83 23.58 11.93
CA ILE A 138 19.24 23.42 12.22
C ILE A 138 19.99 24.09 11.05
N GLN A 139 20.47 25.32 11.30
CA GLN A 139 21.51 25.90 10.49
C GLN A 139 22.82 25.18 10.84
N SER A 140 23.35 24.45 9.91
CA SER A 140 24.78 24.12 9.85
C SER A 140 25.26 24.40 8.43
N SER A 141 26.00 25.47 8.33
CA SER A 141 26.74 25.90 7.16
C SER A 141 27.66 24.76 6.68
N VAL A 142 27.49 24.30 5.46
CA VAL A 142 28.56 24.01 4.50
C VAL A 142 27.96 23.90 3.09
N ASN A 143 28.65 24.53 2.16
CA ASN A 143 28.40 24.73 0.74
C ASN A 143 27.85 23.56 -0.09
N SER A 144 27.07 23.95 -1.06
CA SER A 144 26.91 23.43 -2.41
C SER A 144 25.77 22.45 -2.69
N THR A 145 24.93 22.90 -3.64
CA THR A 145 24.16 22.18 -4.64
C THR A 145 22.81 21.63 -4.21
N GLU A 146 21.78 22.34 -4.67
CA GLU A 146 20.38 21.89 -4.88
C GLU A 146 19.78 20.92 -3.84
N THR A 147 19.39 21.48 -2.73
CA THR A 147 18.46 20.80 -1.82
C THR A 147 17.05 21.20 -2.23
N THR A 148 16.41 20.40 -3.05
CA THR A 148 14.96 20.42 -3.20
C THR A 148 14.39 20.27 -1.79
N ASN A 149 13.78 21.30 -1.29
CA ASN A 149 13.12 21.35 0.01
C ASN A 149 11.80 20.54 -0.10
N GLU A 150 11.92 19.22 -0.19
CA GLU A 150 10.77 18.31 -0.06
C GLU A 150 10.32 18.37 1.39
N ALA A 151 9.23 19.09 1.62
CA ALA A 151 8.51 19.05 2.89
C ALA A 151 8.22 17.58 3.18
N LEU A 152 8.90 17.02 4.18
CA LEU A 152 8.69 15.65 4.64
C LEU A 152 7.25 15.51 5.07
N VAL A 153 6.45 14.83 4.26
CA VAL A 153 5.07 14.50 4.58
C VAL A 153 5.10 13.48 5.72
N LEU A 154 4.62 13.88 6.87
CA LEU A 154 4.50 13.03 8.05
C LEU A 154 3.17 12.30 7.99
N GLU A 155 3.23 10.98 7.89
CA GLU A 155 2.04 10.12 7.98
C GLU A 155 1.69 9.87 9.44
N ARG A 156 0.44 10.12 9.81
CA ARG A 156 -0.03 9.97 11.21
C ARG A 156 -0.96 8.77 11.32
N PHE A 157 -0.70 7.95 12.31
CA PHE A 157 -1.47 6.76 12.64
C PHE A 157 -1.77 6.70 14.13
N ALA A 158 -2.82 5.99 14.51
CA ALA A 158 -3.06 5.55 15.89
C ALA A 158 -2.93 4.02 15.97
N LEU A 159 -2.37 3.53 17.06
CA LEU A 159 -2.35 2.11 17.36
C LEU A 159 -3.75 1.68 17.80
N LYS A 160 -4.31 0.66 17.17
CA LYS A 160 -5.60 0.08 17.57
C LYS A 160 -5.41 -0.76 18.85
N LYS A 161 -6.23 -0.51 19.84
CA LYS A 161 -6.27 -1.30 21.09
C LYS A 161 -7.00 -2.63 20.90
#